data_898e2b9f06a419b35f7102c08dee84de
#
_entry.id   898e2b9f06a419b35f7102c08dee84de
#
_cell.length_a   1.000
_cell.length_b   1.000
_cell.length_c   1.000
_cell.angle_alpha   90.00
_cell.angle_beta   90.00
_cell.angle_gamma   90.00
#
_symmetry.space_group_name_H-M   'P 1'
#
loop_
_entity.id
_entity.type
_entity.pdbx_description
1 polymer ?
#
loop_
_entity_poly.entity_id
_entity_poly.type
_entity_poly.pdbx_seq_one_letter_code
_entity_poly.pdbx_strand_id
1 'polypeptide(L)'
;MPIISFSLPMWDGRGDRLANYEISTFRNRPALFVSCPPWIASQIDAMLGADCERCELPRSFADEFTDGWLFDVEIPDGLEDALEMLSTVLSIPAPDHVDVAITLDLYNRPDDDGDLQRTTPGYWIWTTKHATEPTWSNSRNSRRLMIAALVRVIIEHPLLANATAIVTAPGHEADGNSFAEVLAREVASRVGIPFVETTSPGPRPPQKESPQDLTNEFTVQGELSGDVIVLDDVYHTGGSASGAAAAARRAGAERVFSLTVARTIRW
;
A
#
# COMPACT_ATOMS: atom_id res chain seq x y z
N MET A 1 0.37 42.32 9.60
CA MET A 1 -0.05 40.90 9.59
C MET A 1 1.19 40.08 9.24
N PRO A 2 1.57 39.08 10.04
CA PRO A 2 2.67 38.20 9.61
C PRO A 2 2.22 37.43 8.37
N ILE A 3 3.04 37.46 7.33
CA ILE A 3 2.87 36.61 6.16
C ILE A 3 3.14 35.18 6.63
N ILE A 4 2.09 34.38 6.80
CA ILE A 4 2.25 32.96 7.01
C ILE A 4 2.71 32.39 5.66
N SER A 5 4.01 32.15 5.54
CA SER A 5 4.56 31.40 4.41
C SER A 5 4.13 29.96 4.59
N PHE A 6 3.11 29.50 3.86
CA PHE A 6 2.83 28.09 3.69
C PHE A 6 3.94 27.52 2.81
N SER A 7 4.89 26.82 3.41
CA SER A 7 5.79 25.95 2.64
C SER A 7 5.08 24.62 2.43
N LEU A 8 5.05 24.12 1.19
CA LEU A 8 4.58 22.77 0.89
C LEU A 8 5.31 21.75 1.77
N PRO A 9 4.62 20.70 2.24
CA PRO A 9 5.24 19.70 3.10
C PRO A 9 6.42 19.03 2.38
N MET A 10 7.53 18.85 3.09
CA MET A 10 8.65 18.06 2.60
C MET A 10 8.39 16.58 2.89
N TRP A 11 8.23 15.78 1.84
CA TRP A 11 7.99 14.34 1.93
C TRP A 11 9.32 13.59 2.17
N ASP A 12 9.37 12.80 3.24
CA ASP A 12 10.60 12.12 3.67
C ASP A 12 10.74 10.67 3.16
N GLY A 13 9.78 10.22 2.34
CA GLY A 13 9.78 8.87 1.76
C GLY A 13 9.39 7.74 2.73
N ARG A 14 9.01 8.07 3.96
CA ARG A 14 8.59 7.05 4.95
C ARG A 14 7.18 6.54 4.72
N GLY A 15 6.42 7.21 3.89
CA GLY A 15 5.02 6.95 3.61
C GLY A 15 4.18 8.12 4.11
N ASP A 16 3.28 8.52 3.27
CA ASP A 16 2.44 9.68 3.50
C ASP A 16 1.01 9.37 3.10
N ARG A 17 0.11 10.23 3.56
CA ARG A 17 -1.28 10.27 3.17
C ARG A 17 -1.50 11.41 2.21
N LEU A 18 -2.58 11.35 1.44
CA LEU A 18 -3.09 12.51 0.75
C LEU A 18 -3.41 13.59 1.79
N ALA A 19 -2.75 14.74 1.68
CA ALA A 19 -2.85 15.79 2.71
C ALA A 19 -4.09 16.65 2.52
N ASN A 20 -4.37 17.03 1.27
CA ASN A 20 -5.52 17.85 0.89
C ASN A 20 -5.91 17.58 -0.55
N TYR A 21 -7.18 17.79 -0.88
CA TYR A 21 -7.67 17.79 -2.25
C TYR A 21 -8.84 18.77 -2.42
N GLU A 22 -9.00 19.27 -3.64
CA GLU A 22 -10.14 20.10 -4.07
C GLU A 22 -10.63 19.64 -5.43
N ILE A 23 -11.91 19.37 -5.51
CA ILE A 23 -12.64 19.13 -6.74
C ILE A 23 -13.31 20.42 -7.14
N SER A 24 -13.00 20.97 -8.32
CA SER A 24 -13.39 22.31 -8.75
C SER A 24 -13.62 22.38 -10.27
N THR A 25 -13.75 23.59 -10.80
CA THR A 25 -13.79 23.83 -12.24
C THR A 25 -12.62 24.74 -12.62
N PHE A 26 -11.83 24.31 -13.60
CA PHE A 26 -10.73 25.09 -14.13
C PHE A 26 -10.74 25.03 -15.67
N ARG A 27 -10.57 26.19 -16.32
CA ARG A 27 -10.66 26.32 -17.80
C ARG A 27 -11.97 25.76 -18.40
N ASN A 28 -13.09 25.91 -17.68
CA ASN A 28 -14.41 25.36 -18.02
C ASN A 28 -14.47 23.82 -18.09
N ARG A 29 -13.57 23.12 -17.41
CA ARG A 29 -13.54 21.66 -17.29
C ARG A 29 -13.56 21.27 -15.81
N PRO A 30 -14.13 20.12 -15.43
CA PRO A 30 -13.95 19.57 -14.10
C PRO A 30 -12.46 19.35 -13.82
N ALA A 31 -12.03 19.62 -12.60
CA ALA A 31 -10.64 19.56 -12.19
C ALA A 31 -10.47 18.98 -10.79
N LEU A 32 -9.39 18.26 -10.57
CA LEU A 32 -8.90 17.79 -9.28
C LEU A 32 -7.56 18.47 -9.00
N PHE A 33 -7.42 19.06 -7.82
CA PHE A 33 -6.16 19.55 -7.29
C PHE A 33 -5.82 18.79 -6.01
N VAL A 34 -4.56 18.41 -5.81
CA VAL A 34 -4.13 17.65 -4.63
C VAL A 34 -2.82 18.17 -4.06
N SER A 35 -2.66 18.02 -2.75
CA SER A 35 -1.40 18.18 -2.04
C SER A 35 -0.90 16.81 -1.59
N CYS A 36 0.06 16.24 -2.31
CA CYS A 36 0.54 14.91 -2.04
C CYS A 36 1.98 14.70 -2.56
N PRO A 37 2.70 13.67 -2.06
CA PRO A 37 3.99 13.29 -2.61
C PRO A 37 3.85 12.64 -4.00
N PRO A 38 4.95 12.61 -4.80
CA PRO A 38 4.92 12.11 -6.17
C PRO A 38 4.37 10.69 -6.34
N TRP A 39 4.58 9.80 -5.36
CA TRP A 39 4.09 8.42 -5.42
C TRP A 39 2.56 8.31 -5.23
N ILE A 40 1.92 9.24 -4.51
CA ILE A 40 0.46 9.33 -4.47
C ILE A 40 -0.06 9.93 -5.77
N ALA A 41 0.59 10.96 -6.31
CA ALA A 41 0.22 11.52 -7.61
C ALA A 41 0.28 10.47 -8.73
N SER A 42 1.31 9.62 -8.75
CA SER A 42 1.41 8.49 -9.70
C SER A 42 0.32 7.44 -9.49
N GLN A 43 -0.10 7.22 -8.25
CA GLN A 43 -1.22 6.33 -7.93
C GLN A 43 -2.55 6.90 -8.43
N ILE A 44 -2.76 8.21 -8.30
CA ILE A 44 -3.92 8.90 -8.86
C ILE A 44 -3.92 8.80 -10.39
N ASP A 45 -2.78 9.00 -11.07
CA ASP A 45 -2.68 8.78 -12.52
C ASP A 45 -3.12 7.35 -12.91
N ALA A 46 -2.65 6.36 -12.16
CA ALA A 46 -3.00 4.96 -12.42
C ALA A 46 -4.49 4.65 -12.20
N MET A 47 -5.15 5.37 -11.28
CA MET A 47 -6.59 5.23 -11.03
C MET A 47 -7.43 5.94 -12.12
N LEU A 48 -7.00 7.11 -12.55
CA LEU A 48 -7.75 7.94 -13.50
C LEU A 48 -7.55 7.50 -14.97
N GLY A 49 -6.43 6.86 -15.29
CA GLY A 49 -6.16 6.37 -16.65
C GLY A 49 -6.09 7.49 -17.68
N ALA A 50 -6.74 7.28 -18.85
CA ALA A 50 -6.69 8.18 -19.99
C ALA A 50 -7.82 9.24 -20.02
N ASP A 51 -8.73 9.22 -19.04
CA ASP A 51 -9.92 10.09 -19.05
C ASP A 51 -9.63 11.50 -18.50
N CYS A 52 -8.39 11.79 -18.19
CA CYS A 52 -7.93 13.08 -17.71
C CYS A 52 -6.49 13.38 -18.17
N GLU A 53 -6.10 14.64 -18.07
CA GLU A 53 -4.74 15.09 -18.33
C GLU A 53 -4.19 15.87 -17.13
N ARG A 54 -2.91 15.74 -16.83
CA ARG A 54 -2.25 16.61 -15.85
C ARG A 54 -2.23 18.05 -16.35
N CYS A 55 -2.43 18.99 -15.44
CA CYS A 55 -2.42 20.42 -15.77
C CYS A 55 -1.46 21.21 -14.87
N GLU A 56 -1.02 22.34 -15.39
CA GLU A 56 -0.32 23.33 -14.56
C GLU A 56 -1.28 23.94 -13.55
N LEU A 57 -0.81 24.05 -12.31
CA LEU A 57 -1.60 24.64 -11.23
C LEU A 57 -1.90 26.12 -11.50
N PRO A 58 -3.15 26.57 -11.26
CA PRO A 58 -3.46 27.98 -11.20
C PRO A 58 -2.59 28.68 -10.14
N ARG A 59 -2.20 29.94 -10.39
CA ARG A 59 -1.40 30.72 -9.42
C ARG A 59 -2.02 30.78 -8.03
N SER A 60 -3.36 30.77 -7.96
CA SER A 60 -4.10 30.77 -6.68
C SER A 60 -3.98 29.46 -5.91
N PHE A 61 -3.59 28.37 -6.54
CA PHE A 61 -3.47 27.03 -5.96
C PHE A 61 -2.03 26.56 -5.76
N ALA A 62 -1.05 27.21 -6.38
CA ALA A 62 0.34 26.79 -6.39
C ALA A 62 1.01 26.78 -5.00
N ASP A 63 0.45 27.51 -4.02
CA ASP A 63 0.96 27.54 -2.65
C ASP A 63 0.30 26.43 -1.77
N GLU A 64 -0.78 25.80 -2.22
CA GLU A 64 -1.57 24.85 -1.44
C GLU A 64 -1.52 23.42 -2.00
N PHE A 65 -1.44 23.30 -3.33
CA PHE A 65 -1.48 22.01 -4.02
C PHE A 65 -0.16 21.74 -4.76
N THR A 66 0.12 20.45 -4.98
CA THR A 66 1.32 19.98 -5.70
C THR A 66 1.02 19.56 -7.13
N ASP A 67 -0.16 19.02 -7.38
CA ASP A 67 -0.57 18.41 -8.66
C ASP A 67 -2.01 18.75 -9.00
N GLY A 68 -2.35 18.69 -10.31
CA GLY A 68 -3.70 18.91 -10.81
C GLY A 68 -4.03 18.09 -12.05
N TRP A 69 -5.31 17.74 -12.21
CA TRP A 69 -5.86 17.01 -13.38
C TRP A 69 -7.10 17.72 -13.91
N LEU A 70 -7.24 17.72 -15.22
CA LEU A 70 -8.44 18.16 -15.93
C LEU A 70 -9.14 16.95 -16.53
N PHE A 71 -10.44 16.86 -16.33
CA PHE A 71 -11.26 15.80 -16.89
C PHE A 71 -11.92 16.25 -18.20
N ASP A 72 -12.04 15.33 -19.16
CA ASP A 72 -12.62 15.66 -20.47
C ASP A 72 -14.14 15.81 -20.41
N VAL A 73 -14.80 15.05 -19.54
CA VAL A 73 -16.27 15.06 -19.41
C VAL A 73 -16.68 15.35 -17.98
N GLU A 74 -16.79 14.33 -17.16
CA GLU A 74 -17.20 14.40 -15.76
C GLU A 74 -16.16 13.74 -14.87
N ILE A 75 -16.20 14.06 -13.58
CA ILE A 75 -15.38 13.38 -12.58
C ILE A 75 -15.90 11.95 -12.42
N PRO A 76 -15.00 10.93 -12.45
CA PRO A 76 -15.42 9.55 -12.29
C PRO A 76 -16.15 9.30 -10.97
N ASP A 77 -17.22 8.52 -11.02
CA ASP A 77 -17.92 8.05 -9.82
C ASP A 77 -16.93 7.31 -8.90
N GLY A 78 -17.03 7.56 -7.59
CA GLY A 78 -16.16 6.94 -6.58
C GLY A 78 -14.76 7.56 -6.44
N LEU A 79 -14.41 8.59 -7.23
CA LEU A 79 -13.12 9.28 -7.07
C LEU A 79 -12.98 9.89 -5.68
N GLU A 80 -14.03 10.52 -5.15
CA GLU A 80 -13.99 11.16 -3.83
C GLU A 80 -13.76 10.12 -2.72
N ASP A 81 -14.43 8.97 -2.77
CA ASP A 81 -14.21 7.84 -1.85
C ASP A 81 -12.76 7.33 -1.92
N ALA A 82 -12.20 7.27 -3.14
CA ALA A 82 -10.80 6.86 -3.32
C ALA A 82 -9.81 7.90 -2.74
N LEU A 83 -10.07 9.19 -2.89
CA LEU A 83 -9.26 10.27 -2.30
C LEU A 83 -9.36 10.26 -0.77
N GLU A 84 -10.55 10.06 -0.21
CA GLU A 84 -10.73 9.87 1.23
C GLU A 84 -9.94 8.67 1.75
N MET A 85 -9.93 7.54 1.01
CA MET A 85 -9.12 6.39 1.37
C MET A 85 -7.63 6.73 1.37
N LEU A 86 -7.11 7.41 0.34
CA LEU A 86 -5.72 7.87 0.28
C LEU A 86 -5.33 8.81 1.42
N SER A 87 -6.31 9.47 2.05
CA SER A 87 -6.12 10.28 3.26
C SER A 87 -6.04 9.44 4.54
N THR A 88 -6.44 8.17 4.50
CA THR A 88 -6.44 7.27 5.67
C THR A 88 -5.34 6.24 5.68
N VAL A 89 -5.01 5.64 4.53
CA VAL A 89 -3.90 4.68 4.39
C VAL A 89 -2.58 5.40 4.10
N LEU A 90 -1.46 4.73 4.36
CA LEU A 90 -0.15 5.23 3.95
C LEU A 90 0.20 4.70 2.56
N SER A 91 0.39 5.60 1.61
CA SER A 91 1.09 5.30 0.37
C SER A 91 2.59 5.49 0.58
N ILE A 92 3.37 4.56 0.08
CA ILE A 92 4.82 4.54 0.22
C ILE A 92 5.48 4.49 -1.16
N PRO A 93 6.72 5.01 -1.32
CA PRO A 93 7.46 4.81 -2.55
C PRO A 93 7.51 3.33 -2.90
N ALA A 94 7.05 2.99 -4.10
CA ALA A 94 7.02 1.61 -4.56
C ALA A 94 8.44 1.06 -4.75
N PRO A 95 8.74 -0.15 -4.27
CA PRO A 95 10.01 -0.80 -4.54
C PRO A 95 10.04 -1.33 -5.98
N ASP A 96 11.20 -1.81 -6.44
CA ASP A 96 11.34 -2.37 -7.79
C ASP A 96 10.25 -3.41 -8.08
N HIS A 97 9.78 -3.43 -9.33
CA HIS A 97 8.73 -4.33 -9.85
C HIS A 97 7.31 -4.12 -9.29
N VAL A 98 7.12 -3.19 -8.36
CA VAL A 98 5.82 -2.80 -7.78
C VAL A 98 5.37 -1.47 -8.37
N ASP A 99 4.14 -1.37 -8.83
CA ASP A 99 3.59 -0.11 -9.40
C ASP A 99 3.05 0.82 -8.31
N VAL A 100 2.40 0.24 -7.28
CA VAL A 100 1.84 0.98 -6.15
C VAL A 100 2.08 0.19 -4.86
N ALA A 101 2.50 0.89 -3.81
CA ALA A 101 2.70 0.30 -2.50
C ALA A 101 1.91 1.05 -1.42
N ILE A 102 1.09 0.29 -0.68
CA ILE A 102 0.18 0.78 0.33
C ILE A 102 0.37 0.00 1.63
N THR A 103 0.26 0.68 2.75
CA THR A 103 0.20 0.06 4.07
C THR A 103 -0.90 0.71 4.91
N LEU A 104 -1.49 -0.04 5.84
CA LEU A 104 -2.55 0.53 6.68
C LEU A 104 -2.02 1.67 7.57
N ASP A 105 -0.83 1.49 8.17
CA ASP A 105 -0.14 2.54 8.94
C ASP A 105 1.34 2.17 9.17
N LEU A 106 2.06 3.04 9.91
CA LEU A 106 3.36 2.70 10.48
C LEU A 106 3.22 1.59 11.54
N TYR A 107 4.26 0.81 11.75
CA TYR A 107 4.30 -0.18 12.84
C TYR A 107 4.42 0.49 14.21
N ASN A 108 5.32 1.46 14.32
CA ASN A 108 5.43 2.38 15.44
C ASN A 108 5.44 3.82 14.92
N ARG A 109 4.96 4.75 15.74
CA ARG A 109 5.03 6.19 15.48
C ARG A 109 5.64 6.87 16.69
N PRO A 110 6.51 7.87 16.51
CA PRO A 110 6.94 8.70 17.64
C PRO A 110 5.74 9.45 18.22
N ASP A 111 5.66 9.53 19.52
CA ASP A 111 4.78 10.43 20.24
C ASP A 111 5.39 11.84 20.36
N ASP A 112 4.73 12.72 21.11
CA ASP A 112 5.15 14.11 21.29
C ASP A 112 6.52 14.22 22.01
N ASP A 113 6.90 13.24 22.79
CA ASP A 113 8.19 13.15 23.49
C ASP A 113 9.28 12.45 22.65
N GLY A 114 8.91 11.93 21.48
CA GLY A 114 9.80 11.20 20.57
C GLY A 114 9.90 9.69 20.86
N ASP A 115 9.17 9.20 21.86
CA ASP A 115 9.12 7.77 22.18
C ASP A 115 8.29 6.99 21.14
N LEU A 116 8.77 5.81 20.76
CA LEU A 116 8.09 4.99 19.76
C LEU A 116 6.90 4.24 20.36
N GLN A 117 5.70 4.67 19.98
CA GLN A 117 4.45 4.03 20.33
C GLN A 117 3.94 3.15 19.19
N ARG A 118 3.40 1.97 19.54
CA ARG A 118 2.77 1.09 18.55
C ARG A 118 1.49 1.70 18.03
N THR A 119 1.36 1.75 16.71
CA THR A 119 0.09 2.10 16.08
C THR A 119 -0.92 0.97 16.23
N THR A 120 -2.17 1.22 15.87
CA THR A 120 -3.21 0.18 15.87
C THR A 120 -2.85 -1.02 14.99
N PRO A 121 -2.43 -0.87 13.71
CA PRO A 121 -1.95 -1.98 12.90
C PRO A 121 -0.70 -2.67 13.47
N GLY A 122 0.25 -1.92 14.00
CA GLY A 122 1.43 -2.48 14.67
C GLY A 122 1.06 -3.33 15.90
N TYR A 123 0.04 -2.90 16.68
CA TYR A 123 -0.47 -3.67 17.81
C TYR A 123 -1.17 -4.97 17.35
N TRP A 124 -1.93 -4.94 16.24
CA TRP A 124 -2.56 -6.15 15.70
C TRP A 124 -1.52 -7.20 15.31
N ILE A 125 -0.47 -6.80 14.60
CA ILE A 125 0.61 -7.71 14.23
C ILE A 125 1.28 -8.27 15.47
N TRP A 126 1.65 -7.41 16.42
CA TRP A 126 2.36 -7.82 17.61
C TRP A 126 1.56 -8.82 18.45
N THR A 127 0.28 -8.53 18.72
CA THR A 127 -0.59 -9.40 19.51
C THR A 127 -0.84 -10.73 18.82
N THR A 128 -0.93 -10.74 17.47
CA THR A 128 -1.18 -11.97 16.72
C THR A 128 0.06 -12.85 16.62
N LYS A 129 1.24 -12.26 16.43
CA LYS A 129 2.51 -13.01 16.34
C LYS A 129 3.03 -13.50 17.68
N HIS A 130 2.74 -12.80 18.78
CA HIS A 130 3.28 -13.10 20.11
C HIS A 130 2.18 -13.56 21.09
N ALA A 131 1.07 -14.08 20.55
CA ALA A 131 -0.01 -14.59 21.38
C ALA A 131 0.45 -15.82 22.18
N THR A 132 0.52 -15.65 23.49
CA THR A 132 0.66 -16.74 24.46
C THR A 132 -0.58 -16.77 25.33
N GLU A 133 -0.97 -17.97 25.85
CA GLU A 133 -2.06 -18.00 26.81
C GLU A 133 -1.77 -17.08 28.03
N PRO A 134 -2.76 -16.34 28.54
CA PRO A 134 -4.20 -16.34 28.30
C PRO A 134 -4.70 -15.30 27.27
N THR A 135 -3.87 -14.71 26.42
CA THR A 135 -4.21 -13.57 25.57
C THR A 135 -4.89 -13.92 24.24
N TRP A 136 -5.34 -15.14 24.04
CA TRP A 136 -5.92 -15.61 22.78
C TRP A 136 -7.15 -14.82 22.31
N SER A 137 -7.94 -14.26 23.23
CA SER A 137 -9.09 -13.43 22.85
C SER A 137 -8.62 -12.14 22.15
N ASN A 138 -7.59 -11.50 22.66
CA ASN A 138 -7.01 -10.30 22.07
C ASN A 138 -6.36 -10.60 20.72
N SER A 139 -5.63 -11.70 20.63
CA SER A 139 -5.01 -12.17 19.39
C SER A 139 -6.06 -12.44 18.29
N ARG A 140 -7.12 -13.19 18.63
CA ARG A 140 -8.22 -13.44 17.69
C ARG A 140 -8.94 -12.17 17.24
N ASN A 141 -9.17 -11.23 18.16
CA ASN A 141 -9.78 -9.95 17.82
C ASN A 141 -8.87 -9.10 16.94
N SER A 142 -7.58 -9.00 17.28
CA SER A 142 -6.59 -8.27 16.47
C SER A 142 -6.48 -8.86 15.06
N ARG A 143 -6.43 -10.19 14.92
CA ARG A 143 -6.42 -10.86 13.61
C ARG A 143 -7.68 -10.53 12.81
N ARG A 144 -8.85 -10.60 13.42
CA ARG A 144 -10.13 -10.27 12.78
C ARG A 144 -10.16 -8.81 12.28
N LEU A 145 -9.72 -7.86 13.10
CA LEU A 145 -9.69 -6.45 12.77
C LEU A 145 -8.67 -6.16 11.65
N MET A 146 -7.49 -6.75 11.72
CA MET A 146 -6.46 -6.65 10.70
C MET A 146 -6.95 -7.14 9.34
N ILE A 147 -7.56 -8.32 9.28
CA ILE A 147 -8.13 -8.88 8.06
C ILE A 147 -9.27 -7.99 7.54
N ALA A 148 -10.16 -7.52 8.40
CA ALA A 148 -11.25 -6.64 7.99
C ALA A 148 -10.72 -5.33 7.39
N ALA A 149 -9.67 -4.75 7.94
CA ALA A 149 -9.05 -3.54 7.41
C ALA A 149 -8.41 -3.78 6.03
N LEU A 150 -7.67 -4.89 5.85
CA LEU A 150 -7.08 -5.25 4.54
C LEU A 150 -8.17 -5.50 3.48
N VAL A 151 -9.21 -6.26 3.85
CA VAL A 151 -10.36 -6.53 2.98
C VAL A 151 -11.03 -5.24 2.55
N ARG A 152 -11.25 -4.31 3.48
CA ARG A 152 -11.82 -3.00 3.20
C ARG A 152 -10.98 -2.25 2.17
N VAL A 153 -9.67 -2.15 2.38
CA VAL A 153 -8.76 -1.45 1.46
C VAL A 153 -8.79 -2.11 0.08
N ILE A 154 -8.81 -3.44 -0.02
CA ILE A 154 -8.88 -4.13 -1.33
C ILE A 154 -10.18 -3.81 -2.05
N ILE A 155 -11.31 -3.81 -1.35
CA ILE A 155 -12.64 -3.60 -1.98
C ILE A 155 -12.84 -2.14 -2.38
N GLU A 156 -12.41 -1.21 -1.54
CA GLU A 156 -12.68 0.22 -1.74
C GLU A 156 -11.61 0.92 -2.60
N HIS A 157 -10.40 0.35 -2.75
CA HIS A 157 -9.35 0.97 -3.54
C HIS A 157 -9.48 0.63 -5.03
N PRO A 158 -9.67 1.60 -5.93
CA PRO A 158 -10.01 1.35 -7.35
C PRO A 158 -9.03 0.42 -8.07
N LEU A 159 -7.72 0.50 -7.78
CA LEU A 159 -6.73 -0.38 -8.39
C LEU A 159 -6.78 -1.80 -7.80
N LEU A 160 -6.91 -1.92 -6.47
CA LEU A 160 -6.87 -3.23 -5.80
C LEU A 160 -8.15 -4.03 -6.02
N ALA A 161 -9.29 -3.36 -6.16
CA ALA A 161 -10.59 -4.00 -6.39
C ALA A 161 -10.64 -4.80 -7.71
N ASN A 162 -9.79 -4.45 -8.68
CA ASN A 162 -9.70 -5.12 -9.98
C ASN A 162 -8.64 -6.23 -10.02
N ALA A 163 -7.98 -6.54 -8.91
CA ALA A 163 -6.95 -7.56 -8.88
C ALA A 163 -7.51 -8.95 -9.19
N THR A 164 -6.78 -9.70 -10.00
CA THR A 164 -7.13 -11.06 -10.46
C THR A 164 -6.53 -12.15 -9.58
N ALA A 165 -5.48 -11.82 -8.82
CA ALA A 165 -4.83 -12.75 -7.90
C ALA A 165 -4.19 -12.01 -6.71
N ILE A 166 -4.04 -12.76 -5.60
CA ILE A 166 -3.24 -12.37 -4.45
C ILE A 166 -2.08 -13.36 -4.33
N VAL A 167 -0.87 -12.85 -4.21
CA VAL A 167 0.36 -13.60 -3.91
C VAL A 167 1.00 -13.03 -2.64
N THR A 168 1.99 -13.70 -2.08
CA THR A 168 2.80 -13.19 -0.95
C THR A 168 4.23 -13.66 -1.07
N ALA A 169 5.17 -12.97 -0.42
CA ALA A 169 6.53 -13.46 -0.33
C ALA A 169 6.56 -14.74 0.55
N PRO A 170 7.24 -15.82 0.12
CA PRO A 170 7.42 -16.99 0.95
C PRO A 170 8.13 -16.64 2.26
N GLY A 171 7.71 -17.26 3.35
CA GLY A 171 8.42 -17.17 4.62
C GLY A 171 9.88 -17.62 4.53
N HIS A 172 10.71 -17.24 5.49
CA HIS A 172 12.13 -17.60 5.48
C HIS A 172 12.38 -19.11 5.68
N GLU A 173 11.44 -19.83 6.33
CA GLU A 173 11.49 -21.29 6.46
C GLU A 173 11.07 -22.04 5.18
N ALA A 174 10.42 -21.35 4.24
CA ALA A 174 9.91 -21.90 2.98
C ALA A 174 8.94 -23.09 3.14
N ASP A 175 8.18 -23.11 4.24
CA ASP A 175 7.23 -24.19 4.59
C ASP A 175 5.77 -23.87 4.24
N GLY A 176 5.51 -22.70 3.66
CA GLY A 176 4.17 -22.24 3.28
C GLY A 176 3.28 -21.83 4.45
N ASN A 177 3.82 -21.72 5.67
CA ASN A 177 3.07 -21.48 6.90
C ASN A 177 3.46 -20.20 7.65
N SER A 178 4.22 -19.32 7.02
CA SER A 178 4.54 -18.02 7.62
C SER A 178 3.28 -17.23 7.92
N PHE A 179 3.39 -16.29 8.85
CA PHE A 179 2.26 -15.44 9.22
C PHE A 179 1.68 -14.68 8.01
N ALA A 180 2.53 -14.18 7.11
CA ALA A 180 2.11 -13.48 5.89
C ALA A 180 1.34 -14.42 4.94
N GLU A 181 1.81 -15.66 4.75
CA GLU A 181 1.16 -16.64 3.88
C GLU A 181 -0.23 -17.05 4.41
N VAL A 182 -0.34 -17.26 5.72
CA VAL A 182 -1.64 -17.57 6.37
C VAL A 182 -2.59 -16.36 6.26
N LEU A 183 -2.08 -15.13 6.49
CA LEU A 183 -2.85 -13.91 6.37
C LEU A 183 -3.35 -13.69 4.94
N ALA A 184 -2.48 -13.84 3.94
CA ALA A 184 -2.82 -13.65 2.53
C ALA A 184 -3.90 -14.63 2.06
N ARG A 185 -3.81 -15.91 2.42
CA ARG A 185 -4.86 -16.90 2.11
C ARG A 185 -6.21 -16.53 2.74
N GLU A 186 -6.22 -16.06 3.99
CA GLU A 186 -7.46 -15.68 4.66
C GLU A 186 -8.08 -14.42 4.05
N VAL A 187 -7.27 -13.41 3.72
CA VAL A 187 -7.74 -12.21 3.04
C VAL A 187 -8.28 -12.55 1.65
N ALA A 188 -7.55 -13.33 0.86
CA ALA A 188 -7.96 -13.79 -0.47
C ALA A 188 -9.33 -14.50 -0.44
N SER A 189 -9.50 -15.41 0.51
CA SER A 189 -10.79 -16.10 0.74
C SER A 189 -11.93 -15.14 1.09
N ARG A 190 -11.65 -14.04 1.81
CA ARG A 190 -12.68 -13.07 2.21
C ARG A 190 -13.10 -12.13 1.09
N VAL A 191 -12.16 -11.74 0.23
CA VAL A 191 -12.45 -10.87 -0.91
C VAL A 191 -12.90 -11.64 -2.16
N GLY A 192 -12.76 -12.98 -2.17
CA GLY A 192 -13.10 -13.82 -3.32
C GLY A 192 -12.09 -13.75 -4.47
N ILE A 193 -10.87 -13.25 -4.22
CA ILE A 193 -9.79 -13.21 -5.18
C ILE A 193 -8.93 -14.48 -5.01
N PRO A 194 -8.53 -15.19 -6.07
CA PRO A 194 -7.67 -16.37 -5.95
C PRO A 194 -6.34 -16.06 -5.24
N PHE A 195 -5.97 -16.91 -4.27
CA PHE A 195 -4.61 -16.92 -3.74
C PHE A 195 -3.75 -17.84 -4.61
N VAL A 196 -2.64 -17.32 -5.12
CA VAL A 196 -1.68 -18.11 -5.90
C VAL A 196 -0.39 -18.25 -5.09
N GLU A 197 0.02 -19.48 -4.90
CA GLU A 197 1.17 -19.80 -4.06
C GLU A 197 2.48 -19.33 -4.68
N THR A 198 3.34 -18.76 -3.85
CA THR A 198 4.70 -18.40 -4.22
C THR A 198 5.66 -19.24 -3.39
N THR A 199 6.66 -19.81 -4.03
CA THR A 199 7.65 -20.68 -3.38
C THR A 199 9.06 -20.10 -3.48
N SER A 200 9.95 -20.53 -2.59
CA SER A 200 11.39 -20.29 -2.66
C SER A 200 12.14 -21.62 -2.70
N PRO A 201 13.41 -21.64 -3.17
CA PRO A 201 14.20 -22.86 -3.27
C PRO A 201 14.43 -23.59 -1.96
N GLY A 202 14.33 -22.90 -0.84
CA GLY A 202 14.52 -23.46 0.50
C GLY A 202 14.62 -22.39 1.58
N PRO A 203 14.88 -22.79 2.84
CA PRO A 203 15.06 -21.88 3.96
C PRO A 203 16.19 -20.87 3.70
N ARG A 204 15.99 -19.63 4.14
CA ARG A 204 16.96 -18.54 4.04
C ARG A 204 17.03 -17.74 5.35
N PRO A 205 18.12 -17.00 5.61
CA PRO A 205 18.15 -16.07 6.73
C PRO A 205 17.01 -15.04 6.64
N PRO A 206 16.44 -14.62 7.80
CA PRO A 206 15.47 -13.53 7.81
C PRO A 206 16.03 -12.25 7.18
N GLN A 207 15.26 -11.61 6.29
CA GLN A 207 15.69 -10.38 5.58
C GLN A 207 16.12 -9.23 6.51
N LYS A 208 15.57 -9.17 7.72
CA LYS A 208 15.98 -8.18 8.73
C LYS A 208 17.39 -8.42 9.28
N GLU A 209 17.89 -9.65 9.25
CA GLU A 209 19.20 -10.07 9.78
C GLU A 209 20.26 -10.10 8.68
N SER A 210 19.89 -10.57 7.50
CA SER A 210 20.77 -10.68 6.34
C SER A 210 20.00 -10.23 5.08
N PRO A 211 20.00 -8.93 4.74
CA PRO A 211 19.35 -8.45 3.53
C PRO A 211 19.97 -9.11 2.30
N GLN A 212 19.12 -9.68 1.44
CA GLN A 212 19.48 -10.33 0.19
C GLN A 212 18.64 -9.77 -0.94
N ASP A 213 19.16 -9.80 -2.16
CA ASP A 213 18.36 -9.59 -3.36
C ASP A 213 17.48 -10.83 -3.60
N LEU A 214 16.17 -10.65 -3.54
CA LEU A 214 15.18 -11.70 -3.70
C LEU A 214 14.52 -11.70 -5.10
N THR A 215 14.99 -10.88 -6.03
CA THR A 215 14.37 -10.69 -7.35
C THR A 215 14.23 -12.00 -8.14
N ASN A 216 15.17 -12.91 -7.99
CA ASN A 216 15.18 -14.20 -8.70
C ASN A 216 14.94 -15.40 -7.78
N GLU A 217 14.67 -15.19 -6.49
CA GLU A 217 14.57 -16.25 -5.51
C GLU A 217 13.18 -16.91 -5.44
N PHE A 218 12.15 -16.20 -5.91
CA PHE A 218 10.77 -16.67 -5.77
C PHE A 218 10.19 -17.15 -7.09
N THR A 219 9.27 -18.12 -7.01
CA THR A 219 8.51 -18.65 -8.13
C THR A 219 7.04 -18.72 -7.79
N VAL A 220 6.20 -18.12 -8.61
CA VAL A 220 4.73 -18.22 -8.51
C VAL A 220 4.28 -19.55 -9.13
N GLN A 221 3.39 -20.26 -8.46
CA GLN A 221 2.89 -21.57 -8.90
C GLN A 221 1.69 -21.41 -9.84
N GLY A 222 1.93 -21.11 -11.11
CA GLY A 222 0.93 -20.95 -12.16
C GLY A 222 1.12 -19.69 -13.00
N GLU A 223 0.23 -19.51 -13.97
CA GLU A 223 0.18 -18.31 -14.81
C GLU A 223 -0.69 -17.24 -14.14
N LEU A 224 -0.26 -16.00 -14.23
CA LEU A 224 -1.01 -14.83 -13.79
C LEU A 224 -1.39 -13.97 -15.00
N SER A 225 -2.37 -13.13 -14.84
CA SER A 225 -2.77 -12.12 -15.83
C SER A 225 -3.38 -10.91 -15.13
N GLY A 226 -3.33 -9.75 -15.77
CA GLY A 226 -3.90 -8.53 -15.22
C GLY A 226 -3.20 -8.06 -13.94
N ASP A 227 -3.98 -7.52 -13.02
CA ASP A 227 -3.51 -6.89 -11.79
C ASP A 227 -3.34 -7.91 -10.66
N VAL A 228 -2.23 -7.82 -9.92
CA VAL A 228 -1.91 -8.76 -8.85
C VAL A 228 -1.53 -8.01 -7.57
N ILE A 229 -2.05 -8.47 -6.43
CA ILE A 229 -1.69 -7.94 -5.11
C ILE A 229 -0.61 -8.82 -4.49
N VAL A 230 0.52 -8.23 -4.12
CA VAL A 230 1.49 -8.81 -3.18
C VAL A 230 1.08 -8.39 -1.79
N LEU A 231 0.55 -9.33 -0.99
CA LEU A 231 0.10 -9.07 0.36
C LEU A 231 1.14 -9.57 1.37
N ASP A 232 1.55 -8.70 2.31
CA ASP A 232 2.48 -9.06 3.37
C ASP A 232 2.04 -8.43 4.71
N ASP A 233 2.64 -8.82 5.82
CA ASP A 233 2.29 -8.25 7.13
C ASP A 233 3.08 -6.98 7.44
N VAL A 234 4.39 -6.95 7.16
CA VAL A 234 5.27 -5.83 7.51
C VAL A 234 6.18 -5.44 6.36
N TYR A 235 6.08 -4.19 5.94
CA TYR A 235 7.01 -3.59 5.00
C TYR A 235 8.23 -3.03 5.75
N HIS A 236 9.41 -3.58 5.48
CA HIS A 236 10.69 -3.05 5.99
C HIS A 236 11.40 -2.19 4.94
N THR A 237 12.11 -2.85 4.05
CA THR A 237 12.89 -2.22 2.96
C THR A 237 12.27 -2.42 1.58
N GLY A 238 11.20 -3.23 1.50
CA GLY A 238 10.58 -3.61 0.25
C GLY A 238 11.20 -4.82 -0.46
N GLY A 239 12.30 -5.38 0.04
CA GLY A 239 12.99 -6.49 -0.65
C GLY A 239 12.12 -7.74 -0.85
N SER A 240 11.31 -8.13 0.15
CA SER A 240 10.35 -9.25 0.00
C SER A 240 9.25 -8.92 -1.00
N ALA A 241 8.72 -7.70 -0.95
CA ALA A 241 7.70 -7.24 -1.88
C ALA A 241 8.23 -7.18 -3.32
N SER A 242 9.45 -6.62 -3.52
CA SER A 242 10.13 -6.59 -4.82
C SER A 242 10.37 -8.00 -5.38
N GLY A 243 10.86 -8.94 -4.56
CA GLY A 243 11.07 -10.33 -4.97
C GLY A 243 9.77 -11.04 -5.39
N ALA A 244 8.71 -10.90 -4.59
CA ALA A 244 7.39 -11.46 -4.92
C ALA A 244 6.78 -10.79 -6.16
N ALA A 245 6.93 -9.47 -6.31
CA ALA A 245 6.48 -8.73 -7.48
C ALA A 245 7.24 -9.16 -8.75
N ALA A 246 8.57 -9.33 -8.69
CA ALA A 246 9.37 -9.85 -9.79
C ALA A 246 8.91 -11.25 -10.21
N ALA A 247 8.58 -12.13 -9.25
CA ALA A 247 8.04 -13.44 -9.52
C ALA A 247 6.65 -13.38 -10.17
N ALA A 248 5.77 -12.50 -9.68
CA ALA A 248 4.44 -12.27 -10.26
C ALA A 248 4.54 -11.74 -11.71
N ARG A 249 5.45 -10.80 -11.98
CA ARG A 249 5.72 -10.30 -13.34
C ARG A 249 6.19 -11.41 -14.28
N ARG A 250 7.10 -12.28 -13.83
CA ARG A 250 7.55 -13.43 -14.62
C ARG A 250 6.43 -14.44 -14.91
N ALA A 251 5.47 -14.53 -14.01
CA ALA A 251 4.29 -15.38 -14.18
C ALA A 251 3.18 -14.75 -15.05
N GLY A 252 3.33 -13.50 -15.50
CA GLY A 252 2.41 -12.84 -16.43
C GLY A 252 1.60 -11.68 -15.85
N ALA A 253 1.83 -11.26 -14.60
CA ALA A 253 1.14 -10.10 -14.04
C ALA A 253 1.45 -8.80 -14.83
N GLU A 254 0.41 -8.05 -15.18
CA GLU A 254 0.51 -6.80 -15.93
C GLU A 254 0.84 -5.61 -15.01
N ARG A 255 0.17 -5.51 -13.86
CA ARG A 255 0.49 -4.57 -12.78
C ARG A 255 0.60 -5.33 -11.47
N VAL A 256 1.47 -4.83 -10.59
CA VAL A 256 1.69 -5.44 -9.27
C VAL A 256 1.55 -4.38 -8.18
N PHE A 257 0.66 -4.61 -7.25
CA PHE A 257 0.39 -3.73 -6.12
C PHE A 257 0.85 -4.40 -4.82
N SER A 258 1.57 -3.68 -3.98
CA SER A 258 1.92 -4.16 -2.64
C SER A 258 0.95 -3.61 -1.61
N LEU A 259 0.36 -4.50 -0.80
CA LEU A 259 -0.47 -4.14 0.34
C LEU A 259 0.07 -4.80 1.60
N THR A 260 0.36 -4.00 2.62
CA THR A 260 0.88 -4.48 3.90
C THR A 260 0.08 -3.94 5.09
N VAL A 261 0.15 -4.62 6.22
CA VAL A 261 -0.53 -4.17 7.45
C VAL A 261 0.22 -2.98 8.07
N ALA A 262 1.54 -3.03 8.10
CA ALA A 262 2.31 -1.93 8.68
C ALA A 262 3.68 -1.77 8.04
N ARG A 263 4.21 -0.53 8.09
CA ARG A 263 5.58 -0.21 7.70
C ARG A 263 6.44 0.11 8.92
N THR A 264 7.63 -0.48 9.00
CA THR A 264 8.63 -0.07 9.99
C THR A 264 9.38 1.16 9.53
N ILE A 265 9.66 2.08 10.46
CA ILE A 265 10.56 3.21 10.24
C ILE A 265 11.94 2.78 10.71
N ARG A 266 12.95 2.99 9.85
CA ARG A 266 14.36 3.00 10.27
C ARG A 266 14.75 4.47 10.48
N TRP A 267 15.31 4.75 11.64
CA TRP A 267 15.93 6.02 11.98
C TRP A 267 17.38 5.99 11.54
#